data_2348fb8953f8d3330130b0d5fc7b8558
#
_entry.id   2348fb8953f8d3330130b0d5fc7b8558
#
_cell.length_a   1.000
_cell.length_b   1.000
_cell.length_c   1.000
_cell.angle_alpha   90.00
_cell.angle_beta   90.00
_cell.angle_gamma   90.00
#
_symmetry.space_group_name_H-M   'P 1'
#
loop_
_entity.id
_entity.type
_entity.pdbx_description
1 polymer ?
#
loop_
_entity_poly.entity_id
_entity_poly.type
_entity_poly.pdbx_seq_one_letter_code
_entity_poly.pdbx_strand_id
1 'polypeptide(L)'
;MSLNLTEHGYTKLHSYLSTLLRSGTHEIVFQKVNGDIRVLQGTLDSAVLTEELGSECYGYKPTSRTSVEAISVFDKTSSGWRSFKLDNLIGIDGININTLLKHAQINLEEETI
;
A
#
# COMPACT_ATOMS: atom_id res chain seq x y z
N MET A 1 -1.84 -13.82 -6.54
CA MET A 1 -1.95 -13.50 -7.97
C MET A 1 -1.00 -12.38 -8.30
N SER A 2 -0.16 -12.55 -9.30
CA SER A 2 0.80 -11.52 -9.69
C SER A 2 0.18 -10.56 -10.69
N LEU A 3 0.44 -9.26 -10.52
CA LEU A 3 -0.04 -8.22 -11.44
C LEU A 3 0.76 -8.19 -12.75
N ASN A 4 1.99 -8.66 -12.71
CA ASN A 4 2.91 -8.66 -13.85
C ASN A 4 3.05 -7.30 -14.54
N LEU A 5 3.08 -6.23 -13.73
CA LEU A 5 3.26 -4.89 -14.25
C LEU A 5 4.71 -4.64 -14.65
N THR A 6 4.92 -3.71 -15.59
CA THR A 6 6.26 -3.19 -15.84
C THR A 6 6.73 -2.38 -14.63
N GLU A 7 8.02 -2.07 -14.56
CA GLU A 7 8.56 -1.20 -13.51
C GLU A 7 7.80 0.14 -13.47
N HIS A 8 7.50 0.70 -14.62
CA HIS A 8 6.73 1.95 -14.72
C HIS A 8 5.31 1.78 -14.18
N GLY A 9 4.66 0.64 -14.47
CA GLY A 9 3.34 0.33 -13.94
C GLY A 9 3.33 0.21 -12.43
N TYR A 10 4.31 -0.48 -11.85
CA TYR A 10 4.45 -0.58 -10.39
C TYR A 10 4.74 0.78 -9.77
N THR A 11 5.56 1.61 -10.41
CA THR A 11 5.86 2.96 -9.93
C THR A 11 4.59 3.81 -9.86
N LYS A 12 3.76 3.77 -10.90
CA LYS A 12 2.48 4.48 -10.92
C LYS A 12 1.55 4.01 -9.80
N LEU A 13 1.41 2.70 -9.65
CA LEU A 13 0.53 2.12 -8.63
C LEU A 13 1.03 2.47 -7.23
N HIS A 14 2.32 2.31 -6.99
CA HIS A 14 2.92 2.65 -5.70
C HIS A 14 2.69 4.13 -5.36
N SER A 15 2.90 5.01 -6.30
CA SER A 15 2.71 6.45 -6.12
C SER A 15 1.25 6.78 -5.81
N TYR A 16 0.31 6.18 -6.54
CA TYR A 16 -1.11 6.38 -6.32
C TYR A 16 -1.54 5.90 -4.93
N LEU A 17 -1.12 4.70 -4.56
CA LEU A 17 -1.46 4.12 -3.25
C LEU A 17 -0.83 4.90 -2.11
N SER A 18 0.41 5.34 -2.26
CA SER A 18 1.08 6.15 -1.25
C SER A 18 0.33 7.46 -1.01
N THR A 19 -0.13 8.11 -2.07
CA THR A 19 -0.92 9.33 -1.97
C THR A 19 -2.26 9.07 -1.28
N LEU A 20 -2.94 8.01 -1.67
CA LEU A 20 -4.22 7.62 -1.06
C LEU A 20 -4.04 7.36 0.44
N LEU A 21 -3.02 6.62 0.82
CA LEU A 21 -2.80 6.22 2.21
C LEU A 21 -2.32 7.35 3.12
N ARG A 22 -1.86 8.47 2.55
CA ARG A 22 -1.51 9.67 3.31
C ARG A 22 -2.73 10.46 3.76
N SER A 23 -3.91 10.07 3.34
CA SER A 23 -5.16 10.77 3.58
C SER A 23 -6.03 9.96 4.53
N GLY A 24 -5.61 9.82 5.78
CA GLY A 24 -6.35 9.10 6.81
C GLY A 24 -5.99 7.62 6.89
N THR A 25 -6.85 6.86 7.56
CA THR A 25 -6.69 5.43 7.75
C THR A 25 -7.58 4.69 6.75
N HIS A 26 -7.06 3.62 6.17
CA HIS A 26 -7.76 2.85 5.15
C HIS A 26 -7.75 1.37 5.50
N GLU A 27 -8.84 0.68 5.17
CA GLU A 27 -8.90 -0.77 5.27
C GLU A 27 -8.18 -1.38 4.08
N ILE A 28 -7.13 -2.13 4.37
CA ILE A 28 -6.32 -2.77 3.34
C ILE A 28 -6.50 -4.28 3.43
N VAL A 29 -6.85 -4.91 2.32
CA VAL A 29 -7.03 -6.36 2.23
C VAL A 29 -5.99 -6.91 1.29
N PHE A 30 -5.20 -7.87 1.75
CA PHE A 30 -4.18 -8.50 0.93
C PHE A 30 -4.00 -9.96 1.30
N GLN A 31 -3.37 -10.72 0.39
CA GLN A 31 -3.07 -12.12 0.62
C GLN A 31 -1.65 -12.27 1.16
N LYS A 32 -1.50 -12.97 2.26
CA LYS A 32 -0.18 -13.26 2.84
C LYS A 32 0.53 -14.33 1.99
N VAL A 33 1.84 -14.42 2.19
CA VAL A 33 2.69 -15.40 1.48
C VAL A 33 2.18 -16.83 1.68
N ASN A 34 1.62 -17.13 2.84
CA ASN A 34 1.06 -18.46 3.13
C ASN A 34 -0.33 -18.71 2.55
N GLY A 35 -0.89 -17.75 1.82
CA GLY A 35 -2.21 -17.85 1.20
C GLY A 35 -3.36 -17.29 2.01
N ASP A 36 -3.15 -16.96 3.28
CA ASP A 36 -4.21 -16.39 4.12
C ASP A 36 -4.54 -14.96 3.73
N ILE A 37 -5.82 -14.61 3.82
CA ILE A 37 -6.26 -13.23 3.60
C ILE A 37 -6.10 -12.45 4.91
N ARG A 38 -5.51 -11.27 4.81
CA ARG A 38 -5.35 -10.38 5.96
C ARG A 38 -6.00 -9.03 5.68
N VAL A 39 -6.68 -8.51 6.71
CA VAL A 39 -7.28 -7.18 6.70
C VAL A 39 -6.59 -6.35 7.77
N LEU A 40 -6.15 -5.15 7.42
CA LEU A 40 -5.56 -4.23 8.39
C LEU A 40 -6.04 -2.81 8.18
N GLN A 41 -5.91 -2.00 9.22
CA GLN A 41 -6.23 -0.56 9.18
C GLN A 41 -4.91 0.18 9.04
N GLY A 42 -4.54 0.47 7.80
CA GLY A 42 -3.23 1.04 7.47
C GLY A 42 -3.28 2.53 7.15
N THR A 43 -2.20 3.22 7.49
CA THR A 43 -2.11 4.65 7.21
C THR A 43 -0.68 5.08 6.92
N LEU A 44 -0.56 6.13 6.12
CA LEU A 44 0.65 6.92 5.95
C LEU A 44 0.36 8.41 6.23
N ASP A 45 -0.79 8.71 6.81
CA ASP A 45 -1.18 10.08 7.16
C ASP A 45 -0.33 10.58 8.31
N SER A 46 0.40 11.67 8.10
CA SER A 46 1.30 12.23 9.11
C SER A 46 0.58 12.66 10.39
N ALA A 47 -0.66 13.13 10.27
CA ALA A 47 -1.45 13.51 11.44
C ALA A 47 -1.80 12.28 12.29
N VAL A 48 -2.21 11.19 11.64
CA VAL A 48 -2.51 9.93 12.32
C VAL A 48 -1.24 9.33 12.95
N LEU A 49 -0.13 9.36 12.22
CA LEU A 49 1.14 8.85 12.72
C LEU A 49 1.61 9.65 13.94
N THR A 50 1.44 10.96 13.92
CA THR A 50 1.79 11.81 15.06
C THR A 50 0.95 11.46 16.29
N GLU A 51 -0.34 11.21 16.11
CA GLU A 51 -1.24 10.79 17.18
C GLU A 51 -0.83 9.46 17.81
N GLU A 52 -0.45 8.49 16.96
CA GLU A 52 -0.14 7.13 17.41
C GLU A 52 1.29 6.99 17.94
N LEU A 53 2.24 7.69 17.34
CA LEU A 53 3.67 7.53 17.64
C LEU A 53 4.30 8.74 18.31
N GLY A 54 3.57 9.86 18.42
CA GLY A 54 4.08 11.11 18.93
C GLY A 54 4.96 11.84 17.91
N SER A 55 5.53 12.95 18.34
CA SER A 55 6.33 13.80 17.46
C SER A 55 7.59 13.12 16.91
N GLU A 56 8.03 12.05 17.52
CA GLU A 56 9.22 11.31 17.08
C GLU A 56 9.04 10.59 15.76
N CYS A 57 7.80 10.43 15.31
CA CYS A 57 7.54 9.78 14.01
C CYS A 57 7.97 10.62 12.82
N TYR A 58 8.24 11.89 13.03
CA TYR A 58 8.67 12.80 11.98
C TYR A 58 10.06 12.49 11.50
N GLY A 59 10.60 11.69 11.22
CA GLY A 59 11.87 11.31 10.69
C GLY A 59 11.91 9.85 10.42
N TYR A 60 10.84 9.16 10.80
CA TYR A 60 10.77 7.76 10.53
C TYR A 60 10.51 7.56 9.03
N LYS A 61 11.50 7.05 8.36
CA LYS A 61 11.32 6.55 7.00
C LYS A 61 11.45 5.04 7.09
N PRO A 62 10.43 4.30 6.63
CA PRO A 62 10.61 2.86 6.47
C PRO A 62 11.89 2.67 5.68
N THR A 63 12.71 1.75 6.12
CA THR A 63 14.05 1.57 5.58
C THR A 63 14.04 1.62 4.07
N SER A 64 14.91 2.40 3.60
CA SER A 64 15.10 2.99 2.31
C SER A 64 15.36 2.05 1.14
N ARG A 65 14.81 0.88 1.09
CA ARG A 65 14.98 0.01 -0.09
C ARG A 65 13.75 -0.80 -0.37
N THR A 66 12.60 -0.23 -0.02
CA THR A 66 11.35 -0.82 -0.45
C THR A 66 11.29 -0.68 -1.96
N SER A 67 11.30 -1.78 -2.67
CA SER A 67 11.10 -1.74 -4.10
C SER A 67 9.71 -1.16 -4.38
N VAL A 68 9.51 -0.62 -5.57
CA VAL A 68 8.18 -0.12 -5.98
C VAL A 68 7.12 -1.22 -6.01
N GLU A 69 7.53 -2.46 -5.85
CA GLU A 69 6.63 -3.62 -5.81
C GLU A 69 6.02 -3.88 -4.44
N ALA A 70 6.46 -3.16 -3.41
CA ALA A 70 5.94 -3.30 -2.06
C ALA A 70 5.70 -1.94 -1.43
N ILE A 71 4.82 -1.90 -0.43
CA ILE A 71 4.53 -0.66 0.30
C ILE A 71 4.44 -0.97 1.80
N SER A 72 4.95 -0.06 2.61
CA SER A 72 4.89 -0.16 4.06
C SER A 72 3.88 0.83 4.60
N VAL A 73 3.06 0.39 5.55
CA VAL A 73 2.05 1.21 6.20
C VAL A 73 2.09 0.96 7.71
N PHE A 74 1.61 1.93 8.47
CA PHE A 74 1.41 1.74 9.90
C PHE A 74 0.05 1.09 10.13
N ASP A 75 0.06 -0.09 10.77
CA ASP A 75 -1.16 -0.81 11.13
C ASP A 75 -1.63 -0.34 12.49
N LYS A 76 -2.74 0.39 12.52
CA LYS A 76 -3.31 0.92 13.77
C LYS A 76 -3.79 -0.17 14.71
N THR A 77 -4.25 -1.28 14.17
CA THR A 77 -4.79 -2.37 14.99
C THR A 77 -3.70 -3.03 15.83
N SER A 78 -2.54 -3.30 15.23
CA SER A 78 -1.43 -3.93 15.93
C SER A 78 -0.37 -2.94 16.43
N SER A 79 -0.56 -1.65 16.14
CA SER A 79 0.37 -0.57 16.52
C SER A 79 1.80 -0.84 16.01
N GLY A 80 1.92 -1.25 14.76
CA GLY A 80 3.22 -1.57 14.18
C GLY A 80 3.25 -1.36 12.69
N TRP A 81 4.45 -1.30 12.15
CA TRP A 81 4.65 -1.18 10.71
C TRP A 81 4.47 -2.54 10.04
N ARG A 82 3.77 -2.53 8.92
CA ARG A 82 3.55 -3.72 8.10
C ARG A 82 3.85 -3.38 6.66
N SER A 83 4.35 -4.35 5.91
CA SER A 83 4.53 -4.20 4.48
C SER A 83 3.82 -5.33 3.74
N PHE A 84 3.41 -5.04 2.52
CA PHE A 84 2.80 -6.03 1.66
C PHE A 84 3.24 -5.77 0.23
N LYS A 85 3.24 -6.83 -0.57
CA LYS A 85 3.54 -6.70 -1.99
C LYS A 85 2.31 -6.25 -2.75
N LEU A 86 2.50 -5.36 -3.71
CA LEU A 86 1.39 -4.88 -4.54
C LEU A 86 0.73 -6.03 -5.32
N ASP A 87 1.51 -7.03 -5.71
CA ASP A 87 0.97 -8.23 -6.36
C ASP A 87 -0.04 -8.99 -5.51
N ASN A 88 0.05 -8.85 -4.20
CA ASN A 88 -0.82 -9.57 -3.25
C ASN A 88 -1.99 -8.72 -2.77
N LEU A 89 -2.07 -7.46 -3.20
CA LEU A 89 -3.15 -6.56 -2.81
C LEU A 89 -4.47 -7.01 -3.43
N ILE A 90 -5.50 -7.13 -2.59
CA ILE A 90 -6.85 -7.49 -3.04
C ILE A 90 -7.70 -6.24 -3.19
N GLY A 91 -7.62 -5.32 -2.24
CA GLY A 91 -8.39 -4.08 -2.32
C GLY A 91 -8.11 -3.14 -1.16
N ILE A 92 -8.61 -1.93 -1.29
CA ILE A 92 -8.52 -0.89 -0.25
C ILE A 92 -9.90 -0.24 -0.16
N ASP A 93 -10.43 -0.13 1.07
CA ASP A 93 -11.74 0.49 1.36
C ASP A 93 -12.89 -0.13 0.54
N GLY A 94 -12.82 -1.43 0.30
CA GLY A 94 -13.83 -2.13 -0.49
C GLY A 94 -13.68 -1.96 -2.00
N ILE A 95 -12.66 -1.25 -2.44
CA ILE A 95 -12.35 -1.05 -3.86
C ILE A 95 -11.33 -2.11 -4.27
N ASN A 96 -11.68 -2.97 -5.23
CA ASN A 96 -10.78 -4.05 -5.63
C ASN A 96 -9.58 -3.54 -6.43
N ILE A 97 -8.55 -4.38 -6.52
CA ILE A 97 -7.28 -4.00 -7.19
C ILE A 97 -7.49 -3.58 -8.65
N ASN A 98 -8.42 -4.22 -9.37
CA ASN A 98 -8.65 -3.87 -10.76
C ASN A 98 -9.17 -2.43 -10.91
N THR A 99 -10.04 -2.01 -10.01
CA THR A 99 -10.56 -0.64 -9.98
C THR A 99 -9.46 0.35 -9.54
N LEU A 100 -8.63 -0.04 -8.58
CA LEU A 100 -7.49 0.79 -8.15
C LEU A 100 -6.52 1.02 -9.30
N LEU A 101 -6.27 0.00 -10.12
CA LEU A 101 -5.41 0.13 -11.30
C LEU A 101 -5.98 1.17 -12.28
N LYS A 102 -7.29 1.16 -12.48
CA LYS A 102 -7.95 2.14 -13.35
C LYS A 102 -7.83 3.56 -12.78
N HIS A 103 -8.02 3.70 -11.47
CA HIS A 103 -7.88 5.01 -10.79
C HIS A 103 -6.45 5.54 -10.87
N ALA A 104 -5.47 4.66 -10.87
CA ALA A 104 -4.06 5.02 -11.02
C ALA A 104 -3.69 5.30 -12.48
N GLN A 105 -4.64 5.19 -13.39
CA GLN A 105 -4.44 5.39 -14.83
C GLN A 105 -3.42 4.42 -15.43
N ILE A 106 -3.45 3.19 -14.96
CA ILE A 106 -2.57 2.14 -15.47
C ILE A 106 -3.30 1.39 -16.58
N ASN A 107 -2.73 1.43 -17.77
CA ASN A 107 -3.22 0.66 -18.91
C ASN A 107 -2.54 -0.70 -18.91
N LEU A 108 -3.31 -1.75 -18.62
CA LEU A 108 -2.77 -3.09 -18.51
C LEU A 108 -2.15 -3.60 -19.82
N GLU A 109 -2.60 -3.09 -20.97
CA GLU A 109 -2.01 -3.46 -22.25
C GLU A 109 -0.60 -2.91 -22.43
N GLU A 110 -0.33 -1.73 -21.86
CA GLU A 110 0.96 -1.05 -21.98
C GLU A 110 1.90 -1.33 -20.81
N GLU A 111 1.34 -1.55 -19.63
CA GLU A 111 2.10 -1.60 -18.38
C GLU A 111 2.28 -3.02 -17.82
N THR A 112 1.89 -4.05 -18.57
CA THR A 112 2.11 -5.44 -18.17
C THR A 112 3.22 -6.08 -19.00
N ILE A 113 3.91 -7.00 -18.37
CA ILE A 113 5.00 -7.76 -18.99
C ILE A 113 4.41 -8.92 -19.81
#